data_f6c64eb37d5dd39914e22427882ebbb0
#
_entry.id   f6c64eb37d5dd39914e22427882ebbb0
#
_cell.length_a   1.000
_cell.length_b   1.000
_cell.length_c   1.000
_cell.angle_alpha   90.00
_cell.angle_beta   90.00
_cell.angle_gamma   90.00
#
_symmetry.space_group_name_H-M   'P 1'
#
loop_
_entity.id
_entity.type
_entity.pdbx_description
1 polymer ?
#
loop_
_entity_poly.entity_id
_entity_poly.type
_entity_poly.pdbx_seq_one_letter_code
_entity_poly.pdbx_strand_id
1 'polypeptide(L)'
;VLYTRIQDEKDQFRERAYMRMKTKHIEANGTLPDWATDVAMRNQAQMEAENSVRGLYLEPLTAQITEQELELEEQEAELTEELAMQNPQAWADFDLRTDLPDDRETFLDALEIWADKPTTWLMVAGTRLMLADYHGLPRPTEPGTLADQWAPEIQPVHEEMDRQLAGIEERMRQARERRLKNQQP
;
A
#
# COMPACT_ATOMS: atom_id res chain seq x y z
N VAL A 1 5.66 -26.62 22.25
CA VAL A 1 6.77 -27.24 21.48
C VAL A 1 7.64 -26.17 20.82
N LEU A 2 7.11 -25.26 19.96
CA LEU A 2 7.94 -24.22 19.30
C LEU A 2 8.55 -23.21 20.29
N TYR A 3 7.77 -22.71 21.23
CA TYR A 3 8.23 -21.76 22.24
C TYR A 3 9.41 -22.31 23.07
N THR A 4 9.31 -23.56 23.53
CA THR A 4 10.36 -24.22 24.29
C THR A 4 11.65 -24.31 23.47
N ARG A 5 11.54 -24.70 22.20
CA ARG A 5 12.68 -24.77 21.28
C ARG A 5 13.35 -23.41 21.07
N ILE A 6 12.56 -22.35 20.89
CA ILE A 6 13.06 -20.98 20.76
C ILE A 6 13.83 -20.54 22.02
N GLN A 7 13.31 -20.86 23.21
CA GLN A 7 13.99 -20.53 24.46
C GLN A 7 15.32 -21.30 24.62
N ASP A 8 15.31 -22.59 24.31
CA ASP A 8 16.50 -23.44 24.38
C ASP A 8 17.60 -22.93 23.42
N GLU A 9 17.23 -22.56 22.20
CA GLU A 9 18.18 -21.99 21.22
C GLU A 9 18.67 -20.60 21.65
N LYS A 10 17.81 -19.75 22.19
CA LYS A 10 18.19 -18.45 22.76
C LYS A 10 19.25 -18.61 23.85
N ASP A 11 19.05 -19.55 24.77
CA ASP A 11 19.99 -19.83 25.85
C ASP A 11 21.32 -20.35 25.32
N GLN A 12 21.29 -21.20 24.28
CA GLN A 12 22.53 -21.68 23.60
C GLN A 12 23.25 -20.55 22.88
N PHE A 13 22.56 -19.65 22.21
CA PHE A 13 23.17 -18.48 21.56
C PHE A 13 23.82 -17.55 22.58
N ARG A 14 23.12 -17.28 23.69
CA ARG A 14 23.63 -16.47 24.79
C ARG A 14 24.93 -17.05 25.37
N GLU A 15 24.91 -18.33 25.69
CA GLU A 15 26.08 -18.99 26.28
C GLU A 15 27.29 -18.98 25.33
N ARG A 16 27.07 -19.29 24.05
CA ARG A 16 28.13 -19.23 23.02
C ARG A 16 28.69 -17.82 22.84
N ALA A 17 27.83 -16.80 22.80
CA ALA A 17 28.26 -15.41 22.67
C ALA A 17 29.07 -14.96 23.90
N TYR A 18 28.59 -15.27 25.10
CA TYR A 18 29.28 -14.96 26.34
C TYR A 18 30.66 -15.63 26.40
N MET A 19 30.75 -16.94 26.14
CA MET A 19 32.00 -17.66 26.15
C MET A 19 33.02 -17.14 25.13
N ARG A 20 32.55 -16.78 23.92
CA ARG A 20 33.40 -16.15 22.90
C ARG A 20 33.97 -14.81 23.38
N MET A 21 33.17 -13.95 23.98
CA MET A 21 33.61 -12.66 24.51
C MET A 21 34.59 -12.83 25.67
N LYS A 22 34.31 -13.74 26.59
CA LYS A 22 35.17 -14.04 27.72
C LYS A 22 36.53 -14.59 27.28
N THR A 23 36.57 -15.54 26.33
CA THR A 23 37.81 -16.05 25.76
C THR A 23 38.65 -14.94 25.11
N LYS A 24 38.03 -14.11 24.26
CA LYS A 24 38.73 -12.96 23.67
C LYS A 24 39.29 -11.99 24.70
N HIS A 25 38.56 -11.74 25.78
CA HIS A 25 39.06 -10.89 26.87
C HIS A 25 40.29 -11.46 27.54
N ILE A 26 40.27 -12.75 27.84
CA ILE A 26 41.44 -13.45 28.47
C ILE A 26 42.64 -13.45 27.53
N GLU A 27 42.44 -13.71 26.25
CA GLU A 27 43.50 -13.67 25.23
C GLU A 27 44.15 -12.28 25.13
N ALA A 28 43.32 -11.22 25.19
CA ALA A 28 43.77 -9.83 25.06
C ALA A 28 44.46 -9.29 26.33
N ASN A 29 43.95 -9.65 27.51
CA ASN A 29 44.36 -9.04 28.79
C ASN A 29 45.11 -9.97 29.71
N GLY A 30 45.21 -11.27 29.43
CA GLY A 30 45.87 -12.27 30.25
C GLY A 30 45.20 -12.59 31.60
N THR A 31 43.99 -11.97 31.85
CA THR A 31 43.28 -12.09 33.12
C THR A 31 41.79 -12.32 32.89
N LEU A 32 41.10 -12.88 33.89
CA LEU A 32 39.64 -12.96 33.89
C LEU A 32 39.02 -11.54 33.89
N PRO A 33 37.86 -11.35 33.27
CA PRO A 33 37.14 -10.07 33.34
C PRO A 33 36.76 -9.75 34.78
N ASP A 34 36.85 -8.48 35.16
CA ASP A 34 36.29 -7.99 36.42
C ASP A 34 34.75 -8.09 36.40
N TRP A 35 34.12 -7.85 37.58
CA TRP A 35 32.67 -8.00 37.72
C TRP A 35 31.89 -7.09 36.73
N ALA A 36 32.31 -5.83 36.54
CA ALA A 36 31.62 -4.89 35.66
C ALA A 36 31.71 -5.33 34.19
N THR A 37 32.89 -5.76 33.75
CA THR A 37 33.14 -6.28 32.41
C THR A 37 32.36 -7.58 32.16
N ASP A 38 32.34 -8.51 33.15
CA ASP A 38 31.58 -9.76 33.05
C ASP A 38 30.07 -9.51 32.89
N VAL A 39 29.48 -8.56 33.67
CA VAL A 39 28.10 -8.17 33.54
C VAL A 39 27.80 -7.53 32.16
N ALA A 40 28.68 -6.66 31.66
CA ALA A 40 28.54 -6.08 30.32
C ALA A 40 28.55 -7.13 29.22
N MET A 41 29.45 -8.13 29.30
CA MET A 41 29.49 -9.25 28.36
C MET A 41 28.26 -10.12 28.40
N ARG A 42 27.66 -10.37 29.58
CA ARG A 42 26.40 -11.12 29.71
C ARG A 42 25.22 -10.37 29.09
N ASN A 43 25.13 -9.05 29.29
CA ASN A 43 24.09 -8.23 28.71
C ASN A 43 24.23 -8.18 27.17
N GLN A 44 25.45 -8.03 26.65
CA GLN A 44 25.70 -8.08 25.22
C GLN A 44 25.37 -9.45 24.63
N ALA A 45 25.76 -10.55 25.30
CA ALA A 45 25.41 -11.91 24.87
C ALA A 45 23.89 -12.14 24.83
N GLN A 46 23.16 -11.58 25.78
CA GLN A 46 21.70 -11.61 25.78
C GLN A 46 21.11 -10.89 24.56
N MET A 47 21.58 -9.69 24.23
CA MET A 47 21.14 -8.94 23.06
C MET A 47 21.47 -9.66 21.74
N GLU A 48 22.68 -10.24 21.62
CA GLU A 48 23.07 -11.03 20.46
C GLU A 48 22.18 -12.27 20.28
N ALA A 49 21.84 -12.96 21.37
CA ALA A 49 20.95 -14.11 21.35
C ALA A 49 19.52 -13.73 20.92
N GLU A 50 19.00 -12.63 21.43
CA GLU A 50 17.66 -12.11 21.04
C GLU A 50 17.59 -11.74 19.57
N ASN A 51 18.62 -11.06 19.06
CA ASN A 51 18.68 -10.71 17.65
C ASN A 51 18.81 -11.97 16.76
N SER A 52 19.60 -12.97 17.19
CA SER A 52 19.75 -14.22 16.44
C SER A 52 18.42 -14.99 16.35
N VAL A 53 17.69 -15.10 17.44
CA VAL A 53 16.37 -15.75 17.47
C VAL A 53 15.35 -14.97 16.64
N ARG A 54 15.37 -13.63 16.71
CA ARG A 54 14.50 -12.78 15.91
C ARG A 54 14.73 -13.02 14.41
N GLY A 55 15.99 -12.99 13.96
CA GLY A 55 16.34 -13.23 12.55
C GLY A 55 15.97 -14.64 12.07
N LEU A 56 16.10 -15.66 12.95
CA LEU A 56 15.81 -17.04 12.56
C LEU A 56 14.31 -17.38 12.53
N TYR A 57 13.50 -16.80 13.40
CA TYR A 57 12.12 -17.22 13.59
C TYR A 57 11.08 -16.15 13.28
N LEU A 58 11.33 -14.88 13.61
CA LEU A 58 10.34 -13.83 13.46
C LEU A 58 10.39 -13.16 12.08
N GLU A 59 11.59 -12.85 11.58
CA GLU A 59 11.72 -12.19 10.28
C GLU A 59 11.15 -13.02 9.11
N PRO A 60 11.41 -14.34 9.00
CA PRO A 60 10.82 -15.16 7.95
C PRO A 60 9.28 -15.25 8.06
N LEU A 61 8.74 -15.34 9.29
CA LEU A 61 7.28 -15.37 9.49
C LEU A 61 6.62 -14.04 9.13
N THR A 62 7.24 -12.93 9.50
CA THR A 62 6.74 -11.60 9.13
C THR A 62 6.76 -11.42 7.61
N ALA A 63 7.83 -11.83 6.94
CA ALA A 63 7.92 -11.77 5.49
C ALA A 63 6.83 -12.59 4.80
N GLN A 64 6.57 -13.82 5.27
CA GLN A 64 5.50 -14.67 4.73
C GLN A 64 4.10 -14.08 4.92
N ILE A 65 3.82 -13.51 6.11
CA ILE A 65 2.53 -12.86 6.38
C ILE A 65 2.35 -11.66 5.46
N THR A 66 3.38 -10.81 5.31
CA THR A 66 3.31 -9.64 4.43
C THR A 66 3.10 -10.04 2.95
N GLU A 67 3.77 -11.10 2.49
CA GLU A 67 3.59 -11.61 1.13
C GLU A 67 2.15 -12.13 0.90
N GLN A 68 1.60 -12.89 1.86
CA GLN A 68 0.22 -13.37 1.80
C GLN A 68 -0.81 -12.23 1.87
N GLU A 69 -0.57 -11.21 2.69
CA GLU A 69 -1.43 -10.02 2.76
C GLU A 69 -1.44 -9.27 1.42
N LEU A 70 -0.27 -9.09 0.78
CA LEU A 70 -0.18 -8.45 -0.54
C LEU A 70 -0.88 -9.27 -1.62
N GLU A 71 -0.71 -10.60 -1.65
CA GLU A 71 -1.41 -11.46 -2.60
C GLU A 71 -2.93 -11.40 -2.43
N LEU A 72 -3.42 -11.32 -1.19
CA LEU A 72 -4.86 -11.18 -0.92
C LEU A 72 -5.38 -9.81 -1.37
N GLU A 73 -4.64 -8.73 -1.10
CA GLU A 73 -5.00 -7.38 -1.55
C GLU A 73 -5.04 -7.29 -3.09
N GLU A 74 -4.08 -7.91 -3.78
CA GLU A 74 -4.09 -7.99 -5.26
C GLU A 74 -5.32 -8.76 -5.78
N GLN A 75 -5.64 -9.92 -5.19
CA GLN A 75 -6.81 -10.72 -5.60
C GLN A 75 -8.13 -9.98 -5.33
N GLU A 76 -8.24 -9.28 -4.22
CA GLU A 76 -9.41 -8.45 -3.92
C GLU A 76 -9.54 -7.28 -4.91
N ALA A 77 -8.44 -6.63 -5.27
CA ALA A 77 -8.43 -5.56 -6.25
C ALA A 77 -8.82 -6.05 -7.65
N GLU A 78 -8.28 -7.20 -8.11
CA GLU A 78 -8.66 -7.79 -9.39
C GLU A 78 -10.15 -8.16 -9.43
N LEU A 79 -10.69 -8.70 -8.34
CA LEU A 79 -12.11 -9.07 -8.27
C LEU A 79 -13.02 -7.83 -8.29
N THR A 80 -12.65 -6.76 -7.58
CA THR A 80 -13.43 -5.51 -7.57
C THR A 80 -13.39 -4.83 -8.93
N GLU A 81 -12.24 -4.82 -9.61
CA GLU A 81 -12.10 -4.34 -10.98
C GLU A 81 -12.99 -5.14 -11.94
N GLU A 82 -12.95 -6.48 -11.88
CA GLU A 82 -13.79 -7.33 -12.74
C GLU A 82 -15.28 -7.05 -12.52
N LEU A 83 -15.72 -6.94 -11.27
CA LEU A 83 -17.11 -6.62 -10.93
C LEU A 83 -17.52 -5.23 -11.43
N ALA A 84 -16.65 -4.24 -11.31
CA ALA A 84 -16.90 -2.91 -11.81
C ALA A 84 -16.98 -2.88 -13.34
N MET A 85 -16.10 -3.60 -14.04
CA MET A 85 -16.11 -3.74 -15.50
C MET A 85 -17.36 -4.42 -16.03
N GLN A 86 -17.97 -5.33 -15.27
CA GLN A 86 -19.25 -5.99 -15.67
C GLN A 86 -20.45 -5.04 -15.61
N ASN A 87 -20.34 -3.90 -14.94
CA ASN A 87 -21.42 -2.93 -14.84
C ASN A 87 -21.27 -1.81 -15.89
N PRO A 88 -22.08 -1.74 -16.95
CA PRO A 88 -21.97 -0.74 -18.00
C PRO A 88 -22.26 0.69 -17.51
N GLN A 89 -22.79 0.88 -16.30
CA GLN A 89 -23.04 2.17 -15.66
C GLN A 89 -22.02 2.53 -14.58
N ALA A 90 -20.97 1.73 -14.37
CA ALA A 90 -19.94 1.98 -13.34
C ALA A 90 -19.26 3.36 -13.53
N TRP A 91 -19.20 3.90 -14.75
CA TRP A 91 -18.69 5.24 -15.02
C TRP A 91 -19.47 6.36 -14.30
N ALA A 92 -20.75 6.12 -14.00
CA ALA A 92 -21.63 7.10 -13.35
C ALA A 92 -21.59 7.03 -11.81
N ASP A 93 -21.04 5.96 -11.25
CA ASP A 93 -20.89 5.77 -9.80
C ASP A 93 -19.44 6.08 -9.38
N PHE A 94 -19.28 6.93 -8.37
CA PHE A 94 -17.94 7.35 -7.94
C PHE A 94 -17.14 6.18 -7.36
N ASP A 95 -17.75 5.38 -6.50
CA ASP A 95 -17.06 4.28 -5.82
C ASP A 95 -16.68 3.18 -6.82
N LEU A 96 -17.60 2.77 -7.69
CA LEU A 96 -17.31 1.77 -8.73
C LEU A 96 -16.28 2.27 -9.76
N ARG A 97 -16.28 3.57 -10.06
CA ARG A 97 -15.30 4.14 -11.00
C ARG A 97 -13.88 4.12 -10.44
N THR A 98 -13.69 4.21 -9.11
CA THR A 98 -12.35 4.09 -8.51
C THR A 98 -11.76 2.69 -8.61
N ASP A 99 -12.61 1.68 -8.81
CA ASP A 99 -12.21 0.29 -9.00
C ASP A 99 -11.94 -0.06 -10.48
N LEU A 100 -12.25 0.85 -11.40
CA LEU A 100 -12.00 0.65 -12.83
C LEU A 100 -10.54 0.95 -13.19
N PRO A 101 -9.96 0.23 -14.18
CA PRO A 101 -8.60 0.48 -14.60
C PRO A 101 -8.42 1.87 -15.21
N ASP A 102 -7.24 2.46 -14.99
CA ASP A 102 -6.82 3.69 -15.67
C ASP A 102 -6.50 3.38 -17.14
N ASP A 103 -7.40 3.72 -18.04
CA ASP A 103 -7.20 3.56 -19.47
C ASP A 103 -6.79 4.88 -20.13
N ARG A 104 -5.48 4.99 -20.40
CA ARG A 104 -4.92 6.17 -21.05
C ARG A 104 -5.43 6.35 -22.47
N GLU A 105 -5.71 5.28 -23.19
CA GLU A 105 -6.12 5.35 -24.60
C GLU A 105 -7.51 6.00 -24.70
N THR A 106 -8.47 5.53 -23.94
CA THR A 106 -9.81 6.10 -23.92
C THR A 106 -9.86 7.51 -23.32
N PHE A 107 -8.93 7.87 -22.42
CA PHE A 107 -8.78 9.27 -21.99
C PHE A 107 -8.30 10.16 -23.14
N LEU A 108 -7.35 9.71 -23.98
CA LEU A 108 -6.91 10.46 -25.14
C LEU A 108 -8.03 10.58 -26.20
N ASP A 109 -8.79 9.53 -26.44
CA ASP A 109 -10.00 9.58 -27.27
C ASP A 109 -10.99 10.64 -26.76
N ALA A 110 -11.24 10.65 -25.46
CA ALA A 110 -12.11 11.67 -24.85
C ALA A 110 -11.57 13.08 -25.05
N LEU A 111 -10.26 13.28 -24.96
CA LEU A 111 -9.62 14.57 -25.21
C LEU A 111 -9.77 15.02 -26.67
N GLU A 112 -9.67 14.09 -27.63
CA GLU A 112 -9.88 14.41 -29.05
C GLU A 112 -11.34 14.80 -29.35
N ILE A 113 -12.29 14.10 -28.73
CA ILE A 113 -13.74 14.33 -28.93
C ILE A 113 -14.21 15.61 -28.24
N TRP A 114 -13.71 15.91 -27.03
CA TRP A 114 -14.18 17.01 -26.17
C TRP A 114 -13.01 17.88 -25.64
N ALA A 115 -12.19 18.39 -26.56
CA ALA A 115 -10.95 19.12 -26.23
C ALA A 115 -11.14 20.37 -25.33
N ASP A 116 -12.35 20.92 -25.24
CA ASP A 116 -12.69 22.10 -24.45
C ASP A 116 -13.11 21.79 -23.00
N LYS A 117 -13.20 20.50 -22.64
CA LYS A 117 -13.67 20.07 -21.32
C LYS A 117 -12.56 19.98 -20.28
N PRO A 118 -12.87 20.16 -18.97
CA PRO A 118 -11.91 19.99 -17.90
C PRO A 118 -11.37 18.54 -17.82
N THR A 119 -10.17 18.38 -17.27
CA THR A 119 -9.52 17.06 -17.13
C THR A 119 -10.39 16.05 -16.37
N THR A 120 -11.02 16.45 -15.27
CA THR A 120 -11.90 15.59 -14.48
C THR A 120 -13.14 15.16 -15.27
N TRP A 121 -13.67 16.03 -16.11
CA TRP A 121 -14.75 15.69 -17.04
C TRP A 121 -14.29 14.65 -18.06
N LEU A 122 -13.11 14.84 -18.64
CA LEU A 122 -12.50 13.93 -19.62
C LEU A 122 -12.19 12.55 -19.01
N MET A 123 -11.83 12.49 -17.73
CA MET A 123 -11.66 11.22 -17.01
C MET A 123 -12.99 10.44 -16.96
N VAL A 124 -14.09 11.09 -16.60
CA VAL A 124 -15.43 10.44 -16.59
C VAL A 124 -15.83 9.99 -17.99
N ALA A 125 -15.58 10.82 -19.00
CA ALA A 125 -15.87 10.49 -20.40
C ALA A 125 -15.04 9.31 -20.89
N GLY A 126 -13.73 9.28 -20.60
CA GLY A 126 -12.81 8.18 -20.94
C GLY A 126 -13.25 6.87 -20.30
N THR A 127 -13.60 6.87 -19.02
CA THR A 127 -14.15 5.68 -18.34
C THR A 127 -15.44 5.19 -19.01
N ARG A 128 -16.31 6.09 -19.43
CA ARG A 128 -17.53 5.72 -20.17
C ARG A 128 -17.21 5.13 -21.53
N LEU A 129 -16.22 5.67 -22.26
CA LEU A 129 -15.76 5.14 -23.55
C LEU A 129 -15.21 3.72 -23.38
N MET A 130 -14.36 3.49 -22.36
CA MET A 130 -13.78 2.20 -22.04
C MET A 130 -14.88 1.15 -21.77
N LEU A 131 -15.86 1.46 -20.93
CA LEU A 131 -16.97 0.55 -20.65
C LEU A 131 -17.85 0.30 -21.87
N ALA A 132 -18.04 1.30 -22.73
CA ALA A 132 -18.78 1.12 -23.98
C ALA A 132 -18.04 0.14 -24.91
N ASP A 133 -16.72 0.25 -25.04
CA ASP A 133 -15.91 -0.71 -25.80
C ASP A 133 -15.97 -2.11 -25.20
N TYR A 134 -15.81 -2.24 -23.90
CA TYR A 134 -15.86 -3.52 -23.19
C TYR A 134 -17.19 -4.24 -23.41
N HIS A 135 -18.30 -3.51 -23.38
CA HIS A 135 -19.65 -4.05 -23.59
C HIS A 135 -20.13 -4.08 -25.05
N GLY A 136 -19.31 -3.63 -26.00
CA GLY A 136 -19.68 -3.55 -27.41
C GLY A 136 -20.84 -2.57 -27.68
N LEU A 137 -20.95 -1.51 -26.87
CA LEU A 137 -21.97 -0.48 -27.00
C LEU A 137 -21.55 0.62 -27.99
N PRO A 138 -22.49 1.30 -28.67
CA PRO A 138 -22.14 2.44 -29.52
C PRO A 138 -21.45 3.53 -28.70
N ARG A 139 -20.29 3.99 -29.20
CA ARG A 139 -19.55 5.12 -28.61
C ARG A 139 -19.21 6.20 -29.66
N PRO A 140 -19.06 7.47 -29.26
CA PRO A 140 -18.54 8.49 -30.16
C PRO A 140 -17.04 8.24 -30.43
N THR A 141 -16.63 8.46 -31.67
CA THR A 141 -15.23 8.41 -32.12
C THR A 141 -14.74 9.76 -32.62
N GLU A 142 -15.65 10.74 -32.73
CA GLU A 142 -15.39 12.11 -33.19
C GLU A 142 -16.44 13.06 -32.60
N PRO A 143 -16.20 14.38 -32.59
CA PRO A 143 -17.20 15.38 -32.23
C PRO A 143 -18.42 15.24 -33.15
N GLY A 144 -19.65 15.24 -32.58
CA GLY A 144 -20.89 15.14 -33.35
C GLY A 144 -22.09 14.68 -32.53
N THR A 145 -23.13 14.26 -33.20
CA THR A 145 -24.44 13.99 -32.59
C THR A 145 -24.39 13.03 -31.39
N LEU A 146 -23.59 11.97 -31.48
CA LEU A 146 -23.51 11.01 -30.38
C LEU A 146 -22.71 11.58 -29.20
N ALA A 147 -21.60 12.31 -29.48
CA ALA A 147 -20.85 13.02 -28.45
C ALA A 147 -21.71 14.09 -27.76
N ASP A 148 -22.52 14.80 -28.52
CA ASP A 148 -23.46 15.83 -27.99
C ASP A 148 -24.55 15.21 -27.12
N GLN A 149 -24.98 13.98 -27.40
CA GLN A 149 -25.92 13.23 -26.55
C GLN A 149 -25.30 12.76 -25.25
N TRP A 150 -24.02 12.41 -25.25
CA TRP A 150 -23.33 11.95 -24.05
C TRP A 150 -22.96 13.08 -23.09
N ALA A 151 -22.63 14.26 -23.62
CA ALA A 151 -22.15 15.37 -22.81
C ALA A 151 -23.12 15.78 -21.66
N PRO A 152 -24.44 15.90 -21.83
CA PRO A 152 -25.37 16.21 -20.75
C PRO A 152 -25.49 15.08 -19.72
N GLU A 153 -25.21 13.82 -20.08
CA GLU A 153 -25.25 12.71 -19.15
C GLU A 153 -23.96 12.65 -18.29
N ILE A 154 -22.81 13.02 -18.86
CA ILE A 154 -21.52 13.07 -18.17
C ILE A 154 -21.44 14.25 -17.20
N GLN A 155 -22.05 15.39 -17.53
CA GLN A 155 -21.95 16.63 -16.76
C GLN A 155 -22.31 16.48 -15.28
N PRO A 156 -23.45 15.90 -14.87
CA PRO A 156 -23.80 15.75 -13.46
C PRO A 156 -22.87 14.80 -12.72
N VAL A 157 -22.33 13.78 -13.39
CA VAL A 157 -21.36 12.84 -12.81
C VAL A 157 -20.03 13.52 -12.52
N HIS A 158 -19.56 14.35 -13.45
CA HIS A 158 -18.37 15.17 -13.24
C HIS A 158 -18.55 16.16 -12.07
N GLU A 159 -19.69 16.85 -11.99
CA GLU A 159 -19.98 17.79 -10.89
C GLU A 159 -20.01 17.09 -9.52
N GLU A 160 -20.51 15.88 -9.47
CA GLU A 160 -20.46 15.05 -8.26
C GLU A 160 -19.05 14.65 -7.92
N MET A 161 -18.25 14.22 -8.91
CA MET A 161 -16.85 13.88 -8.73
C MET A 161 -16.05 15.06 -8.18
N ASP A 162 -16.21 16.25 -8.73
CA ASP A 162 -15.52 17.46 -8.25
C ASP A 162 -15.90 17.79 -6.80
N ARG A 163 -17.18 17.63 -6.43
CA ARG A 163 -17.63 17.81 -5.04
C ARG A 163 -16.98 16.81 -4.08
N GLN A 164 -16.89 15.56 -4.48
CA GLN A 164 -16.28 14.51 -3.65
C GLN A 164 -14.77 14.70 -3.51
N LEU A 165 -14.06 15.03 -4.59
CA LEU A 165 -12.65 15.35 -4.55
C LEU A 165 -12.35 16.55 -3.63
N ALA A 166 -13.12 17.62 -3.75
CA ALA A 166 -12.98 18.77 -2.86
C ALA A 166 -13.21 18.39 -1.37
N GLY A 167 -14.15 17.50 -1.09
CA GLY A 167 -14.39 16.97 0.25
C GLY A 167 -13.24 16.12 0.78
N ILE A 168 -12.58 15.36 -0.07
CA ILE A 168 -11.37 14.57 0.29
C ILE A 168 -10.20 15.51 0.60
N GLU A 169 -9.94 16.49 -0.27
CA GLU A 169 -8.88 17.48 -0.08
C GLU A 169 -9.03 18.24 1.24
N GLU A 170 -10.25 18.67 1.55
CA GLU A 170 -10.55 19.36 2.81
C GLU A 170 -10.27 18.47 4.03
N ARG A 171 -10.69 17.19 4.01
CA ARG A 171 -10.39 16.24 5.09
C ARG A 171 -8.88 16.01 5.25
N MET A 172 -8.15 15.89 4.14
CA MET A 172 -6.68 15.74 4.16
C MET A 172 -6.00 16.98 4.75
N ARG A 173 -6.45 18.18 4.37
CA ARG A 173 -5.96 19.45 4.92
C ARG A 173 -6.16 19.51 6.44
N GLN A 174 -7.36 19.21 6.92
CA GLN A 174 -7.69 19.21 8.35
C GLN A 174 -6.87 18.15 9.13
N ALA A 175 -6.68 16.96 8.56
CA ALA A 175 -5.85 15.92 9.16
C ALA A 175 -4.38 16.37 9.28
N ARG A 176 -3.84 17.04 8.26
CA ARG A 176 -2.49 17.60 8.27
C ARG A 176 -2.34 18.70 9.33
N GLU A 177 -3.31 19.61 9.43
CA GLU A 177 -3.31 20.66 10.46
C GLU A 177 -3.36 20.10 11.89
N ARG A 178 -4.17 19.06 12.13
CA ARG A 178 -4.24 18.37 13.43
C ARG A 178 -2.91 17.71 13.77
N ARG A 179 -2.23 17.07 12.81
CA ARG A 179 -0.89 16.48 13.03
C ARG A 179 0.14 17.53 13.40
N LEU A 180 0.15 18.67 12.72
CA LEU A 180 1.07 19.79 13.01
C LEU A 180 0.82 20.39 14.40
N LYS A 181 -0.44 20.56 14.81
CA LYS A 181 -0.77 21.04 16.17
C LYS A 181 -0.32 20.09 17.27
N ASN A 182 -0.42 18.78 17.04
CA ASN A 182 -0.01 17.77 18.01
C ASN A 182 1.53 17.58 18.10
N GLN A 183 2.29 18.13 17.17
CA GLN A 183 3.76 18.10 17.17
C GLN A 183 4.41 19.36 17.75
N GLN A 184 3.62 20.37 18.13
CA GLN A 184 4.12 21.53 18.85
C GLN A 184 4.14 21.19 20.34
N PRO A 185 5.33 21.31 21.01
CA PRO A 185 5.51 20.98 22.42
C PRO A 185 4.74 21.93 23.34
#